data_39a91ad4b96d619839dea5f517c9b0aa
#
_entry.id   39a91ad4b96d619839dea5f517c9b0aa
#
_cell.length_a   1.000
_cell.length_b   1.000
_cell.length_c   1.000
_cell.angle_alpha   90.00
_cell.angle_beta   90.00
_cell.angle_gamma   90.00
#
_symmetry.space_group_name_H-M   'P 1'
#
loop_
_entity.id
_entity.type
_entity.pdbx_description
1 polymer ?
#
loop_
_entity_poly.entity_id
_entity_poly.type
_entity_poly.pdbx_seq_one_letter_code
_entity_poly.pdbx_strand_id
1 'polypeptide(L)'
;MKDKAQNIGLRMVQEFASTEALSDKFLIFDNYTSPMEHLGTFAITGHPVKLDSLLIVICSEGYARLIVGFEEITVLENHFLIVMEGKPFEVLELSKNFKAELMCLKESLFELQGSHILRFLHLIRENPCQPVLASKKQEFEVLLKCLKQTMTDTGNKFRQQNLQYYLY
;
A
#
# COMPACT_ATOMS: atom_id res chain seq x y z
N MET A 1 5.54 19.29 -21.60
CA MET A 1 6.59 18.42 -21.01
C MET A 1 5.87 17.50 -20.04
N LYS A 2 5.90 16.19 -20.24
CA LYS A 2 5.38 15.24 -19.23
C LYS A 2 6.35 15.32 -18.05
N ASP A 3 5.88 15.74 -16.89
CA ASP A 3 6.68 15.78 -15.69
C ASP A 3 7.26 14.39 -15.43
N LYS A 4 8.57 14.35 -15.23
CA LYS A 4 9.28 13.09 -14.98
C LYS A 4 8.83 12.58 -13.61
N ALA A 5 8.30 11.35 -13.54
CA ALA A 5 7.81 10.78 -12.30
C ALA A 5 8.91 10.84 -11.20
N GLN A 6 8.56 11.33 -10.02
CA GLN A 6 9.46 11.38 -8.89
C GLN A 6 9.64 9.98 -8.31
N ASN A 7 10.88 9.55 -8.12
CA ASN A 7 11.20 8.29 -7.45
C ASN A 7 11.19 8.53 -5.93
N ILE A 8 10.41 7.72 -5.21
CA ILE A 8 10.28 7.79 -3.75
C ILE A 8 10.66 6.44 -3.16
N GLY A 9 11.67 6.43 -2.32
CA GLY A 9 12.11 5.24 -1.59
C GLY A 9 11.26 4.99 -0.34
N LEU A 10 11.22 3.73 0.11
CA LEU A 10 10.45 3.32 1.29
C LEU A 10 10.81 4.10 2.56
N ARG A 11 12.08 4.49 2.73
CA ARG A 11 12.51 5.35 3.85
C ARG A 11 11.83 6.72 3.83
N MET A 12 11.68 7.32 2.65
CA MET A 12 11.00 8.60 2.51
C MET A 12 9.50 8.45 2.84
N VAL A 13 8.87 7.36 2.40
CA VAL A 13 7.48 7.04 2.79
C VAL A 13 7.34 6.92 4.31
N GLN A 14 8.29 6.25 4.95
CA GLN A 14 8.33 6.09 6.40
C GLN A 14 8.42 7.44 7.13
N GLU A 15 9.28 8.34 6.67
CA GLU A 15 9.41 9.69 7.22
C GLU A 15 8.11 10.48 7.09
N PHE A 16 7.44 10.42 5.93
CA PHE A 16 6.17 11.09 5.69
C PHE A 16 5.02 10.50 6.52
N ALA A 17 4.96 9.18 6.67
CA ALA A 17 3.91 8.52 7.42
C ALA A 17 4.10 8.62 8.94
N SER A 18 5.23 9.16 9.42
CA SER A 18 5.58 9.23 10.85
C SER A 18 5.40 7.89 11.56
N THR A 19 5.70 6.79 10.87
CA THR A 19 5.47 5.44 11.36
C THR A 19 6.79 4.69 11.53
N GLU A 20 6.81 3.75 12.47
CA GLU A 20 7.95 2.87 12.62
C GLU A 20 7.94 1.77 11.55
N ALA A 21 8.98 1.70 10.73
CA ALA A 21 9.18 0.57 9.86
C ALA A 21 9.67 -0.63 10.67
N LEU A 22 9.14 -1.80 10.36
CA LEU A 22 9.62 -3.03 10.95
C LEU A 22 11.00 -3.39 10.39
N SER A 23 11.19 -3.08 9.14
CA SER A 23 12.43 -3.27 8.39
C SER A 23 12.43 -2.29 7.21
N ASP A 24 13.54 -2.23 6.50
CA ASP A 24 13.64 -1.52 5.23
C ASP A 24 12.82 -2.13 4.08
N LYS A 25 11.98 -3.15 4.37
CA LYS A 25 11.24 -3.93 3.38
C LYS A 25 9.73 -3.87 3.52
N PHE A 26 9.21 -3.44 4.68
CA PHE A 26 7.77 -3.43 4.96
C PHE A 26 7.36 -2.23 5.79
N LEU A 27 6.25 -1.61 5.39
CA LEU A 27 5.63 -0.47 6.06
C LEU A 27 4.11 -0.60 5.97
N ILE A 28 3.39 -0.33 7.07
CA ILE A 28 1.94 -0.21 7.12
C ILE A 28 1.54 1.06 7.86
N PHE A 29 0.61 1.81 7.30
CA PHE A 29 0.08 3.04 7.88
C PHE A 29 -1.32 3.31 7.33
N ASP A 30 -2.00 4.30 7.87
CA ASP A 30 -3.29 4.76 7.38
C ASP A 30 -3.31 6.27 7.21
N ASN A 31 -4.34 6.80 6.54
CA ASN A 31 -4.49 8.22 6.30
C ASN A 31 -5.42 8.93 7.28
N TYR A 32 -5.82 8.28 8.38
CA TYR A 32 -6.79 8.83 9.33
C TYR A 32 -6.33 8.84 10.79
N THR A 33 -5.31 8.07 11.18
CA THR A 33 -4.71 8.13 12.53
C THR A 33 -3.47 9.01 12.58
N SER A 34 -2.76 9.16 11.47
CA SER A 34 -1.62 10.08 11.35
C SER A 34 -2.05 11.43 10.78
N PRO A 35 -1.47 12.56 11.24
CA PRO A 35 -1.76 13.86 10.66
C PRO A 35 -1.49 13.86 9.15
N MET A 36 -2.54 14.03 8.36
CA MET A 36 -2.54 14.01 6.89
C MET A 36 -1.65 15.10 6.24
N GLU A 37 -1.15 16.04 7.03
CA GLU A 37 -0.33 17.15 6.54
C GLU A 37 0.91 16.68 5.75
N HIS A 38 1.43 15.51 6.08
CA HIS A 38 2.59 14.94 5.39
C HIS A 38 2.21 13.98 4.25
N LEU A 39 1.09 13.27 4.34
CA LEU A 39 0.59 12.43 3.23
C LEU A 39 0.09 13.27 2.06
N GLY A 40 -0.41 14.49 2.30
CA GLY A 40 -0.72 15.46 1.26
C GLY A 40 0.48 15.80 0.39
N THR A 41 1.69 15.75 0.92
CA THR A 41 2.92 15.97 0.16
C THR A 41 3.32 14.74 -0.66
N PHE A 42 2.97 13.55 -0.20
CA PHE A 42 3.26 12.28 -0.87
C PHE A 42 2.28 11.96 -2.00
N ALA A 43 1.02 12.29 -1.81
CA ALA A 43 -0.07 12.11 -2.78
C ALA A 43 -0.56 13.45 -3.33
N ILE A 44 0.37 14.39 -3.61
CA ILE A 44 -0.01 15.66 -4.23
C ILE A 44 -0.63 15.36 -5.60
N THR A 45 -1.88 15.75 -5.73
CA THR A 45 -2.59 15.73 -7.00
C THR A 45 -1.78 16.46 -8.08
N GLY A 46 -1.60 15.80 -9.21
CA GLY A 46 -0.94 16.37 -10.38
C GLY A 46 0.56 16.05 -10.52
N HIS A 47 1.14 15.23 -9.64
CA HIS A 47 2.53 14.82 -9.77
C HIS A 47 2.67 13.29 -9.78
N PRO A 48 3.13 12.69 -10.89
CA PRO A 48 3.35 11.26 -10.97
C PRO A 48 4.52 10.82 -10.07
N VAL A 49 4.31 9.74 -9.34
CA VAL A 49 5.23 9.16 -8.37
C VAL A 49 5.56 7.72 -8.75
N LYS A 50 6.76 7.26 -8.47
CA LYS A 50 7.18 5.85 -8.52
C LYS A 50 7.72 5.44 -7.16
N LEU A 51 7.24 4.33 -6.64
CA LEU A 51 7.80 3.74 -5.42
C LEU A 51 8.82 2.65 -5.75
N ASP A 52 9.82 2.53 -4.90
CA ASP A 52 10.77 1.41 -4.90
C ASP A 52 10.22 0.21 -4.10
N SER A 53 8.90 0.08 -4.07
CA SER A 53 8.15 -0.96 -3.37
C SER A 53 6.79 -1.14 -4.03
N LEU A 54 6.19 -2.30 -3.81
CA LEU A 54 4.78 -2.54 -4.10
C LEU A 54 3.95 -1.73 -3.12
N LEU A 55 2.92 -1.03 -3.61
CA LEU A 55 1.96 -0.29 -2.79
C LEU A 55 0.60 -1.01 -2.82
N ILE A 56 0.07 -1.31 -1.66
CA ILE A 56 -1.30 -1.80 -1.50
C ILE A 56 -2.11 -0.70 -0.81
N VAL A 57 -3.22 -0.32 -1.42
CA VAL A 57 -4.20 0.63 -0.88
C VAL A 57 -5.50 -0.11 -0.63
N ILE A 58 -6.01 -0.06 0.58
CA ILE A 58 -7.27 -0.71 0.97
C ILE A 58 -8.23 0.38 1.42
N CYS A 59 -9.23 0.67 0.58
CA CYS A 59 -10.19 1.73 0.84
C CYS A 59 -11.30 1.22 1.77
N SER A 60 -11.43 1.85 2.94
CA SER A 60 -12.48 1.55 3.92
C SER A 60 -13.67 2.51 3.86
N GLU A 61 -13.45 3.75 3.41
CA GLU A 61 -14.50 4.76 3.22
C GLU A 61 -14.16 5.66 2.03
N GLY A 62 -15.19 6.11 1.34
CA GLY A 62 -15.05 7.07 0.24
C GLY A 62 -14.48 6.47 -1.03
N TYR A 63 -13.73 7.26 -1.77
CA TYR A 63 -13.07 6.83 -3.01
C TYR A 63 -11.80 7.61 -3.30
N ALA A 64 -10.94 7.02 -4.13
CA ALA A 64 -9.77 7.65 -4.72
C ALA A 64 -9.77 7.43 -6.24
N ARG A 65 -9.45 8.46 -7.02
CA ARG A 65 -9.18 8.37 -8.47
C ARG A 65 -7.70 8.55 -8.71
N LEU A 66 -7.12 7.63 -9.45
CA LEU A 66 -5.69 7.62 -9.74
C LEU A 66 -5.45 7.28 -11.21
N ILE A 67 -4.31 7.73 -11.73
CA ILE A 67 -3.72 7.16 -12.94
C ILE A 67 -2.63 6.18 -12.47
N VAL A 68 -2.67 4.93 -12.94
CA VAL A 68 -1.65 3.93 -12.68
C VAL A 68 -1.07 3.47 -14.02
N GLY A 69 0.18 3.86 -14.29
CA GLY A 69 0.75 3.72 -15.63
C GLY A 69 0.07 4.66 -16.62
N PHE A 70 -0.86 4.14 -17.42
CA PHE A 70 -1.63 4.90 -18.42
C PHE A 70 -3.14 4.76 -18.23
N GLU A 71 -3.58 4.04 -17.20
CA GLU A 71 -4.98 3.72 -16.94
C GLU A 71 -5.51 4.53 -15.77
N GLU A 72 -6.68 5.15 -15.96
CA GLU A 72 -7.41 5.78 -14.86
C GLU A 72 -8.18 4.71 -14.08
N ILE A 73 -7.97 4.68 -12.76
CA ILE A 73 -8.55 3.70 -11.85
C ILE A 73 -9.30 4.44 -10.76
N THR A 74 -10.52 4.01 -10.45
CA THR A 74 -11.26 4.47 -9.28
C THR A 74 -11.30 3.36 -8.24
N VAL A 75 -10.71 3.63 -7.09
CA VAL A 75 -10.74 2.73 -5.92
C VAL A 75 -11.92 3.15 -5.07
N LEU A 76 -12.92 2.31 -4.99
CA LEU A 76 -14.14 2.53 -4.21
C LEU A 76 -14.02 1.92 -2.80
N GLU A 77 -14.97 2.25 -1.94
CA GLU A 77 -15.10 1.61 -0.63
C GLU A 77 -15.13 0.07 -0.76
N ASN A 78 -14.45 -0.62 0.14
CA ASN A 78 -14.24 -2.07 0.13
C ASN A 78 -13.53 -2.60 -1.12
N HIS A 79 -12.70 -1.77 -1.77
CA HIS A 79 -11.78 -2.20 -2.82
C HIS A 79 -10.34 -2.09 -2.34
N PHE A 80 -9.48 -2.90 -2.93
CA PHE A 80 -8.04 -2.72 -2.81
C PHE A 80 -7.43 -2.43 -4.19
N LEU A 81 -6.36 -1.65 -4.17
CA LEU A 81 -5.52 -1.36 -5.34
C LEU A 81 -4.11 -1.84 -5.04
N ILE A 82 -3.47 -2.48 -6.01
CA ILE A 82 -2.06 -2.83 -5.92
C ILE A 82 -1.30 -2.15 -7.05
N VAL A 83 -0.33 -1.32 -6.68
CA VAL A 83 0.61 -0.67 -7.61
C VAL A 83 1.95 -1.38 -7.51
N MET A 84 2.42 -1.91 -8.64
CA MET A 84 3.68 -2.65 -8.71
C MET A 84 4.89 -1.72 -8.49
N GLU A 85 5.97 -2.26 -7.95
CA GLU A 85 7.24 -1.56 -7.78
C GLU A 85 7.68 -0.91 -9.11
N GLY A 86 8.07 0.35 -9.05
CA GLY A 86 8.52 1.14 -10.20
C GLY A 86 7.43 1.57 -11.20
N LYS A 87 6.17 1.13 -11.03
CA LYS A 87 5.06 1.59 -11.87
C LYS A 87 4.67 3.02 -11.46
N PRO A 88 4.62 3.99 -12.40
CA PRO A 88 4.21 5.34 -12.05
C PRO A 88 2.72 5.38 -11.71
N PHE A 89 2.37 6.17 -10.71
CA PHE A 89 0.99 6.50 -10.39
C PHE A 89 0.84 7.96 -10.00
N GLU A 90 -0.35 8.49 -10.16
CA GLU A 90 -0.70 9.87 -9.85
C GLU A 90 -2.09 9.90 -9.22
N VAL A 91 -2.22 10.56 -8.08
CA VAL A 91 -3.52 10.78 -7.43
C VAL A 91 -4.20 11.97 -8.10
N LEU A 92 -5.38 11.74 -8.68
CA LEU A 92 -6.20 12.78 -9.32
C LEU A 92 -7.17 13.41 -8.32
N GLU A 93 -7.81 12.57 -7.51
CA GLU A 93 -8.87 13.01 -6.59
C GLU A 93 -9.01 12.05 -5.41
N LEU A 94 -9.28 12.62 -4.25
CA LEU A 94 -9.69 11.90 -3.04
C LEU A 94 -11.02 12.48 -2.57
N SER A 95 -12.00 11.63 -2.24
CA SER A 95 -13.22 12.10 -1.59
C SER A 95 -12.92 12.65 -0.20
N LYS A 96 -13.76 13.58 0.29
CA LYS A 96 -13.57 14.23 1.60
C LYS A 96 -13.54 13.24 2.78
N ASN A 97 -14.24 12.13 2.64
CA ASN A 97 -14.31 11.06 3.63
C ASN A 97 -13.39 9.88 3.30
N PHE A 98 -12.41 10.05 2.41
CA PHE A 98 -11.52 8.96 2.02
C PHE A 98 -10.71 8.46 3.22
N LYS A 99 -10.86 7.17 3.50
CA LYS A 99 -10.06 6.44 4.49
C LYS A 99 -9.50 5.18 3.87
N ALA A 100 -8.22 4.97 4.05
CA ALA A 100 -7.52 3.80 3.54
C ALA A 100 -6.39 3.35 4.47
N GLU A 101 -6.16 2.04 4.47
CA GLU A 101 -4.93 1.44 4.94
C GLU A 101 -3.95 1.35 3.76
N LEU A 102 -2.69 1.66 4.02
CA LEU A 102 -1.63 1.63 3.02
C LEU A 102 -0.51 0.70 3.49
N MET A 103 -0.08 -0.17 2.60
CA MET A 103 1.07 -1.05 2.84
C MET A 103 2.08 -0.89 1.72
N CYS A 104 3.34 -0.73 2.09
CA CYS A 104 4.47 -0.76 1.16
C CYS A 104 5.34 -1.98 1.43
N LEU A 105 5.59 -2.78 0.41
CA LEU A 105 6.35 -4.03 0.51
C LEU A 105 7.41 -4.08 -0.59
N LYS A 106 8.64 -4.43 -0.23
CA LYS A 106 9.66 -4.75 -1.23
C LYS A 106 9.36 -6.10 -1.88
N GLU A 107 9.44 -6.18 -3.21
CA GLU A 107 9.27 -7.45 -3.92
C GLU A 107 10.25 -8.53 -3.43
N SER A 108 11.42 -8.13 -2.93
CA SER A 108 12.39 -9.05 -2.34
C SER A 108 11.89 -9.81 -1.10
N LEU A 109 10.79 -9.40 -0.47
CA LEU A 109 10.12 -10.19 0.58
C LEU A 109 9.55 -11.50 0.03
N PHE A 110 9.23 -11.55 -1.26
CA PHE A 110 8.58 -12.68 -1.92
C PHE A 110 9.53 -13.58 -2.69
N GLU A 111 10.82 -13.27 -2.76
CA GLU A 111 11.82 -14.02 -3.56
C GLU A 111 11.92 -15.50 -3.20
N LEU A 112 11.53 -15.88 -1.98
CA LEU A 112 11.61 -17.26 -1.48
C LEU A 112 10.33 -18.09 -1.75
N GLN A 113 9.31 -17.53 -2.39
CA GLN A 113 7.95 -18.11 -2.38
C GLN A 113 7.50 -18.87 -3.62
N GLY A 114 8.32 -18.97 -4.66
CA GLY A 114 8.04 -19.81 -5.82
C GLY A 114 6.89 -19.34 -6.72
N SER A 115 6.39 -20.26 -7.55
CA SER A 115 5.51 -19.99 -8.69
C SER A 115 4.13 -19.39 -8.36
N HIS A 116 3.61 -19.57 -7.15
CA HIS A 116 2.28 -19.09 -6.79
C HIS A 116 2.21 -17.57 -6.70
N ILE A 117 3.22 -16.93 -6.15
CA ILE A 117 3.29 -15.47 -6.06
C ILE A 117 3.47 -14.84 -7.44
N LEU A 118 4.27 -15.44 -8.30
CA LEU A 118 4.44 -14.94 -9.66
C LEU A 118 3.10 -14.93 -10.43
N ARG A 119 2.26 -15.97 -10.25
CA ARG A 119 0.92 -16.03 -10.85
C ARG A 119 0.00 -14.95 -10.27
N PHE A 120 0.05 -14.73 -8.96
CA PHE A 120 -0.71 -13.68 -8.29
C PHE A 120 -0.30 -12.28 -8.78
N LEU A 121 1.00 -12.00 -8.86
CA LEU A 121 1.51 -10.73 -9.39
C LEU A 121 1.12 -10.52 -10.86
N HIS A 122 1.05 -11.59 -11.65
CA HIS A 122 0.59 -11.51 -13.05
C HIS A 122 -0.89 -11.11 -13.12
N LEU A 123 -1.76 -11.73 -12.33
CA LEU A 123 -3.17 -11.38 -12.25
C LEU A 123 -3.40 -9.92 -11.81
N ILE A 124 -2.62 -9.44 -10.87
CA ILE A 124 -2.68 -8.04 -10.39
C ILE A 124 -2.24 -7.05 -11.47
N ARG A 125 -1.26 -7.41 -12.29
CA ARG A 125 -0.83 -6.54 -13.40
C ARG A 125 -1.94 -6.27 -14.39
N GLU A 126 -2.81 -7.25 -14.63
CA GLU A 126 -3.96 -7.13 -15.55
C GLU A 126 -5.14 -6.41 -14.87
N ASN A 127 -5.36 -6.63 -13.58
CA ASN A 127 -6.48 -6.07 -12.83
C ASN A 127 -6.00 -5.55 -11.46
N PRO A 128 -5.38 -4.39 -11.40
CA PRO A 128 -4.76 -3.88 -10.17
C PRO A 128 -5.75 -3.47 -9.09
N CYS A 129 -7.01 -3.20 -9.43
CA CYS A 129 -8.06 -2.81 -8.48
C CYS A 129 -9.15 -3.88 -8.43
N GLN A 130 -9.43 -4.41 -7.25
CA GLN A 130 -10.39 -5.49 -7.03
C GLN A 130 -11.26 -5.22 -5.80
N PRO A 131 -12.53 -5.66 -5.79
CA PRO A 131 -13.36 -5.62 -4.60
C PRO A 131 -12.87 -6.64 -3.55
N VAL A 132 -12.93 -6.26 -2.29
CA VAL A 132 -12.78 -7.21 -1.18
C VAL A 132 -14.05 -8.02 -1.07
N LEU A 133 -13.96 -9.34 -1.21
CA LEU A 133 -15.12 -10.22 -1.09
C LEU A 133 -15.75 -10.06 0.30
N ALA A 134 -17.08 -9.87 0.34
CA ALA A 134 -17.82 -9.68 1.60
C ALA A 134 -17.58 -10.82 2.60
N SER A 135 -17.48 -12.07 2.11
CA SER A 135 -17.15 -13.25 2.92
C SER A 135 -15.74 -13.25 3.51
N LYS A 136 -14.82 -12.43 2.99
CA LYS A 136 -13.43 -12.32 3.41
C LYS A 136 -13.12 -11.04 4.17
N LYS A 137 -14.07 -10.11 4.24
CA LYS A 137 -13.85 -8.80 4.86
C LYS A 137 -13.39 -8.92 6.32
N GLN A 138 -14.04 -9.76 7.11
CA GLN A 138 -13.68 -9.94 8.52
C GLN A 138 -12.30 -10.58 8.69
N GLU A 139 -11.96 -11.59 7.90
CA GLU A 139 -10.62 -12.21 7.91
C GLU A 139 -9.54 -11.17 7.58
N PHE A 140 -9.82 -10.32 6.61
CA PHE A 140 -8.92 -9.27 6.16
C PHE A 140 -8.70 -8.19 7.23
N GLU A 141 -9.77 -7.75 7.90
CA GLU A 141 -9.69 -6.79 9.02
C GLU A 141 -8.86 -7.34 10.19
N VAL A 142 -9.06 -8.62 10.52
CA VAL A 142 -8.26 -9.30 11.55
C VAL A 142 -6.79 -9.35 11.15
N LEU A 143 -6.48 -9.69 9.91
CA LEU A 143 -5.11 -9.73 9.40
C LEU A 143 -4.44 -8.34 9.50
N LEU A 144 -5.10 -7.29 9.05
CA LEU A 144 -4.60 -5.91 9.16
C LEU A 144 -4.32 -5.51 10.60
N LYS A 145 -5.23 -5.87 11.51
CA LYS A 145 -5.05 -5.62 12.93
C LYS A 145 -3.83 -6.34 13.49
N CYS A 146 -3.65 -7.62 13.14
CA CYS A 146 -2.48 -8.40 13.55
C CYS A 146 -1.18 -7.80 13.00
N LEU A 147 -1.16 -7.38 11.74
CA LEU A 147 -0.01 -6.71 11.12
C LEU A 147 0.34 -5.41 11.86
N LYS A 148 -0.64 -4.55 12.13
CA LYS A 148 -0.43 -3.30 12.87
C LYS A 148 0.07 -3.55 14.30
N GLN A 149 -0.50 -4.52 15.02
CA GLN A 149 -0.06 -4.88 16.36
C GLN A 149 1.38 -5.38 16.34
N THR A 150 1.74 -6.23 15.38
CA THR A 150 3.11 -6.73 15.22
C THR A 150 4.08 -5.57 14.95
N MET A 151 3.66 -4.55 14.20
CA MET A 151 4.48 -3.37 13.94
C MET A 151 4.77 -2.55 15.19
N THR A 152 3.79 -2.40 16.08
CA THR A 152 3.91 -1.59 17.31
C THR A 152 4.57 -2.32 18.47
N ASP A 153 4.65 -3.64 18.42
CA ASP A 153 5.27 -4.47 19.47
C ASP A 153 6.81 -4.50 19.36
N THR A 154 7.43 -3.40 19.71
CA THR A 154 8.89 -3.21 19.61
C THR A 154 9.69 -4.12 20.55
N GLY A 155 9.07 -4.66 21.62
CA GLY A 155 9.68 -5.58 22.57
C GLY A 155 9.76 -7.04 22.09
N ASN A 156 9.05 -7.38 21.03
CA ASN A 156 8.97 -8.76 20.53
C ASN A 156 10.17 -9.11 19.65
N LYS A 157 11.04 -9.97 20.13
CA LYS A 157 12.23 -10.46 19.40
C LYS A 157 11.89 -11.22 18.11
N PHE A 158 10.68 -11.78 18.02
CA PHE A 158 10.20 -12.55 16.87
C PHE A 158 9.33 -11.71 15.91
N ARG A 159 9.30 -10.41 16.10
CA ARG A 159 8.48 -9.46 15.33
C ARG A 159 8.63 -9.63 13.82
N GLN A 160 9.86 -9.78 13.35
CA GLN A 160 10.16 -9.95 11.92
C GLN A 160 9.65 -11.30 11.38
N GLN A 161 9.80 -12.37 12.15
CA GLN A 161 9.30 -13.70 11.80
C GLN A 161 7.77 -13.76 11.81
N ASN A 162 7.13 -13.16 12.81
CA ASN A 162 5.68 -13.07 12.87
C ASN A 162 5.11 -12.32 11.68
N LEU A 163 5.75 -11.21 11.26
CA LEU A 163 5.34 -10.49 10.06
C LEU A 163 5.39 -11.38 8.82
N GLN A 164 6.47 -12.12 8.64
CA GLN A 164 6.58 -13.06 7.53
C GLN A 164 5.43 -14.08 7.52
N TYR A 165 5.05 -14.62 8.67
CA TYR A 165 3.92 -15.54 8.78
C TYR A 165 2.58 -14.92 8.36
N TYR A 166 2.34 -13.64 8.64
CA TYR A 166 1.10 -12.97 8.26
C TYR A 166 1.05 -12.58 6.78
N LEU A 167 2.20 -12.42 6.15
CA LEU A 167 2.29 -12.08 4.73
C LEU A 167 2.30 -13.32 3.82
N TYR A 168 2.43 -14.51 4.40
CA TYR A 168 2.43 -15.80 3.73
C TYR A 168 1.15 -16.58 3.97
#